data_6867450d8bb74e3a06428ef5ef4f73d9
#
_entry.id   6867450d8bb74e3a06428ef5ef4f73d9
#
_cell.length_a   1.000
_cell.length_b   1.000
_cell.length_c   1.000
_cell.angle_alpha   90.00
_cell.angle_beta   90.00
_cell.angle_gamma   90.00
#
_symmetry.space_group_name_H-M   'P 1'
#
loop_
_entity.id
_entity.type
_entity.pdbx_description
1 polymer ?
#
loop_
_entity_poly.entity_id
_entity_poly.type
_entity_poly.pdbx_seq_one_letter_code
_entity_poly.pdbx_strand_id
1 'polypeptide(L)'
;AEAIGVTHDKTHPRIDVMAKWLWMIYAILTVVETMLLMIGGMSFFDAVCHSFSTTATGGYSTKQASVAYWNSPFIEYVIAIFMILSGINFSLYFMCLKGKGKRLFQDDEFRWFMKSVSILTLVITLALVFQNHYDWEKAFRRALFQVATAHTSCGFATDDYNLWPSFTWMLLIFAMLSGGCTGSTSGGIKNMRLMILARNIKNEFKRMLHPRAVLPVRVNRQVISPSIIASVNTFFVFYLFCALVGWTLLMFFGVGLTEAMSTVISSLGNVGPGLGAFGPAFSWAALPDAAKWVLSFLMLIGRLELFAVLLLFYSGFWER
;
A
#
# COMPACT_ATOMS: atom_id res chain seq x y z
N ALA A 1 2.50 -3.18 17.77
CA ALA A 1 2.29 -1.74 17.96
C ALA A 1 3.14 -1.02 16.93
N GLU A 2 2.51 -0.32 15.99
CA GLU A 2 3.22 0.43 14.96
C GLU A 2 4.09 1.50 15.62
N ALA A 3 5.37 1.53 15.26
CA ALA A 3 6.41 2.33 15.92
C ALA A 3 6.30 3.86 15.70
N ILE A 4 5.23 4.33 15.06
CA ILE A 4 4.95 5.74 15.02
C ILE A 4 4.14 6.09 16.27
N GLY A 5 4.82 6.63 17.29
CA GLY A 5 4.21 7.12 18.54
C GLY A 5 3.29 8.33 18.37
N VAL A 6 2.58 8.41 17.25
CA VAL A 6 1.42 9.28 17.11
C VAL A 6 0.35 8.61 17.96
N THR A 7 0.20 9.11 19.18
CA THR A 7 -0.85 8.68 20.09
C THR A 7 -2.17 8.83 19.37
N HIS A 8 -2.65 7.74 18.80
CA HIS A 8 -4.06 7.63 18.55
C HIS A 8 -4.75 7.92 19.89
N ASP A 9 -5.67 8.85 19.88
CA ASP A 9 -6.59 9.05 21.00
C ASP A 9 -6.89 7.68 21.59
N LYS A 10 -6.48 7.42 22.84
CA LYS A 10 -6.79 6.19 23.54
C LYS A 10 -8.30 6.09 23.66
N THR A 11 -8.94 5.68 22.59
CA THR A 11 -10.39 5.63 22.46
C THR A 11 -11.01 4.57 23.37
N HIS A 12 -10.15 3.67 23.90
CA HIS A 12 -10.54 2.69 24.92
C HIS A 12 -9.34 2.27 25.78
N PRO A 13 -9.47 2.21 27.11
CA PRO A 13 -8.41 1.81 28.01
C PRO A 13 -8.11 0.30 27.97
N ARG A 14 -8.93 -0.52 27.27
CA ARG A 14 -8.79 -1.98 27.21
C ARG A 14 -8.44 -2.45 25.81
N ILE A 15 -7.27 -3.05 25.65
CA ILE A 15 -6.75 -3.59 24.40
C ILE A 15 -7.67 -4.71 23.86
N ASP A 16 -8.26 -5.53 24.76
CA ASP A 16 -9.16 -6.62 24.42
C ASP A 16 -10.44 -6.16 23.70
N VAL A 17 -11.00 -5.04 24.14
CA VAL A 17 -12.19 -4.44 23.50
C VAL A 17 -11.86 -3.94 22.10
N MET A 18 -10.71 -3.26 21.95
CA MET A 18 -10.29 -2.75 20.63
C MET A 18 -10.02 -3.90 19.67
N ALA A 19 -9.34 -4.96 20.10
CA ALA A 19 -9.07 -6.13 19.30
C ALA A 19 -10.36 -6.83 18.81
N LYS A 20 -11.36 -6.99 19.66
CA LYS A 20 -12.67 -7.56 19.29
C LYS A 20 -13.37 -6.74 18.20
N TRP A 21 -13.34 -5.40 18.32
CA TRP A 21 -13.96 -4.51 17.31
C TRP A 21 -13.22 -4.56 15.98
N LEU A 22 -11.90 -4.57 15.99
CA LEU A 22 -11.09 -4.69 14.78
C LEU A 22 -11.37 -6.02 14.06
N TRP A 23 -11.43 -7.12 14.83
CA TRP A 23 -11.77 -8.43 14.27
C TRP A 23 -13.19 -8.46 13.68
N MET A 24 -14.17 -7.86 14.35
CA MET A 24 -15.53 -7.78 13.87
C MET A 24 -15.64 -6.98 12.57
N ILE A 25 -14.96 -5.83 12.47
CA ILE A 25 -14.94 -5.01 11.24
C ILE A 25 -14.32 -5.80 10.10
N TYR A 26 -13.22 -6.50 10.36
CA TYR A 26 -12.57 -7.38 9.39
C TYR A 26 -13.54 -8.47 8.88
N ALA A 27 -14.21 -9.16 9.79
CA ALA A 27 -15.18 -10.19 9.45
C ALA A 27 -16.37 -9.65 8.64
N ILE A 28 -16.92 -8.47 9.01
CA ILE A 28 -18.02 -7.83 8.28
C ILE A 28 -17.57 -7.49 6.84
N LEU A 29 -16.41 -6.87 6.65
CA LEU A 29 -15.90 -6.55 5.31
C LEU A 29 -15.77 -7.82 4.46
N THR A 30 -15.17 -8.87 5.02
CA THR A 30 -15.00 -10.15 4.31
C THR A 30 -16.32 -10.78 3.92
N VAL A 31 -17.30 -10.84 4.83
CA VAL A 31 -18.61 -11.45 4.55
C VAL A 31 -19.38 -10.65 3.50
N VAL A 32 -19.41 -9.32 3.62
CA VAL A 32 -20.12 -8.46 2.65
C VAL A 32 -19.48 -8.56 1.27
N GLU A 33 -18.16 -8.57 1.19
CA GLU A 33 -17.45 -8.74 -0.08
C GLU A 33 -17.74 -10.10 -0.69
N THR A 34 -17.70 -11.19 0.10
CA THR A 34 -18.04 -12.53 -0.37
C THR A 34 -19.43 -12.57 -1.00
N MET A 35 -20.43 -11.99 -0.33
CA MET A 35 -21.80 -11.94 -0.85
C MET A 35 -21.87 -11.17 -2.18
N LEU A 36 -21.22 -10.04 -2.28
CA LEU A 36 -21.20 -9.23 -3.51
C LEU A 36 -20.50 -9.96 -4.65
N LEU A 37 -19.39 -10.64 -4.39
CA LEU A 37 -18.66 -11.42 -5.40
C LEU A 37 -19.47 -12.61 -5.90
N MET A 38 -20.25 -13.27 -5.02
CA MET A 38 -21.18 -14.32 -5.43
C MET A 38 -22.31 -13.77 -6.31
N ILE A 39 -22.86 -12.61 -5.99
CA ILE A 39 -23.85 -11.92 -6.85
C ILE A 39 -23.23 -11.59 -8.20
N GLY A 40 -21.94 -11.26 -8.24
CA GLY A 40 -21.17 -11.02 -9.46
C GLY A 40 -20.90 -12.25 -10.32
N GLY A 41 -21.25 -13.47 -9.84
CA GLY A 41 -21.10 -14.72 -10.56
C GLY A 41 -19.86 -15.55 -10.18
N MET A 42 -19.14 -15.22 -9.13
CA MET A 42 -18.09 -16.08 -8.57
C MET A 42 -18.70 -17.30 -7.86
N SER A 43 -18.01 -18.45 -7.92
CA SER A 43 -18.35 -19.59 -7.05
C SER A 43 -18.16 -19.21 -5.58
N PHE A 44 -18.85 -19.89 -4.67
CA PHE A 44 -18.69 -19.65 -3.23
C PHE A 44 -17.21 -19.74 -2.79
N PHE A 45 -16.51 -20.76 -3.27
CA PHE A 45 -15.12 -20.98 -2.95
C PHE A 45 -14.23 -19.81 -3.46
N ASP A 46 -14.41 -19.42 -4.74
CA ASP A 46 -13.63 -18.32 -5.32
C ASP A 46 -13.94 -17.00 -4.60
N ALA A 47 -15.22 -16.72 -4.30
CA ALA A 47 -15.63 -15.50 -3.60
C ALA A 47 -15.02 -15.39 -2.19
N VAL A 48 -15.04 -16.49 -1.41
CA VAL A 48 -14.45 -16.53 -0.06
C VAL A 48 -12.92 -16.33 -0.13
N CYS A 49 -12.24 -17.04 -1.03
CA CYS A 49 -10.78 -16.91 -1.18
C CYS A 49 -10.37 -15.48 -1.58
N HIS A 50 -11.09 -14.87 -2.52
CA HIS A 50 -10.81 -13.50 -2.95
C HIS A 50 -11.12 -12.48 -1.85
N SER A 51 -12.23 -12.62 -1.12
CA SER A 51 -12.57 -11.73 -0.01
C SER A 51 -11.54 -11.78 1.12
N PHE A 52 -11.07 -12.96 1.51
CA PHE A 52 -9.97 -13.08 2.46
C PHE A 52 -8.70 -12.38 1.95
N SER A 53 -8.37 -12.62 0.69
CA SER A 53 -7.18 -12.06 0.05
C SER A 53 -7.27 -10.54 -0.12
N THR A 54 -8.46 -9.99 -0.44
CA THR A 54 -8.71 -8.54 -0.53
C THR A 54 -8.58 -7.87 0.83
N THR A 55 -9.30 -8.39 1.83
CA THR A 55 -9.33 -7.77 3.17
C THR A 55 -7.97 -7.87 3.87
N ALA A 56 -7.23 -8.96 3.66
CA ALA A 56 -5.86 -9.12 4.15
C ALA A 56 -4.82 -8.39 3.29
N THR A 57 -5.23 -7.81 2.16
CA THR A 57 -4.35 -7.21 1.15
C THR A 57 -3.26 -8.18 0.69
N GLY A 58 -3.65 -9.43 0.38
CA GLY A 58 -2.74 -10.51 0.01
C GLY A 58 -2.63 -10.75 -1.49
N GLY A 59 -3.65 -10.43 -2.31
CA GLY A 59 -3.66 -10.53 -3.77
C GLY A 59 -3.65 -11.95 -4.34
N TYR A 60 -3.83 -12.96 -3.50
CA TYR A 60 -3.85 -14.36 -3.96
C TYR A 60 -5.18 -14.69 -4.62
N SER A 61 -5.11 -15.27 -5.81
CA SER A 61 -6.26 -15.70 -6.59
C SER A 61 -6.29 -17.21 -6.77
N THR A 62 -7.49 -17.77 -6.89
CA THR A 62 -7.73 -19.17 -7.28
C THR A 62 -7.53 -19.41 -8.77
N LYS A 63 -7.36 -18.32 -9.56
CA LYS A 63 -7.16 -18.35 -11.01
C LYS A 63 -5.82 -17.71 -11.37
N GLN A 64 -5.10 -18.32 -12.32
CA GLN A 64 -3.80 -17.81 -12.76
C GLN A 64 -3.90 -16.40 -13.37
N ALA A 65 -4.99 -16.10 -14.09
CA ALA A 65 -5.24 -14.77 -14.65
C ALA A 65 -5.73 -13.75 -13.60
N SER A 66 -5.68 -14.08 -12.30
CA SER A 66 -6.19 -13.24 -11.23
C SER A 66 -7.65 -12.82 -11.47
N VAL A 67 -8.03 -11.60 -11.11
CA VAL A 67 -9.39 -11.08 -11.28
C VAL A 67 -9.78 -10.91 -12.76
N ALA A 68 -8.81 -10.77 -13.65
CA ALA A 68 -9.05 -10.72 -15.10
C ALA A 68 -9.81 -11.95 -15.64
N TYR A 69 -9.74 -13.11 -14.96
CA TYR A 69 -10.45 -14.33 -15.36
C TYR A 69 -11.96 -14.14 -15.54
N TRP A 70 -12.59 -13.35 -14.65
CA TRP A 70 -14.04 -13.16 -14.71
C TRP A 70 -14.49 -12.12 -15.73
N ASN A 71 -13.60 -11.24 -16.16
CA ASN A 71 -13.89 -10.16 -17.12
C ASN A 71 -15.23 -9.44 -16.84
N SER A 72 -15.54 -9.22 -15.57
CA SER A 72 -16.78 -8.61 -15.10
C SER A 72 -16.52 -7.23 -14.49
N PRO A 73 -17.04 -6.14 -15.06
CA PRO A 73 -16.90 -4.81 -14.49
C PRO A 73 -17.40 -4.73 -13.04
N PHE A 74 -18.49 -5.43 -12.71
CA PHE A 74 -19.04 -5.46 -11.37
C PHE A 74 -18.03 -6.03 -10.36
N ILE A 75 -17.43 -7.19 -10.66
CA ILE A 75 -16.43 -7.84 -9.80
C ILE A 75 -15.22 -6.93 -9.63
N GLU A 76 -14.75 -6.31 -10.71
CA GLU A 76 -13.58 -5.41 -10.65
C GLU A 76 -13.85 -4.19 -9.75
N TYR A 77 -15.03 -3.55 -9.86
CA TYR A 77 -15.39 -2.43 -8.97
C TYR A 77 -15.55 -2.88 -7.51
N VAL A 78 -16.19 -4.01 -7.25
CA VAL A 78 -16.35 -4.54 -5.90
C VAL A 78 -14.97 -4.73 -5.25
N ILE A 79 -14.09 -5.48 -5.89
CA ILE A 79 -12.75 -5.74 -5.35
C ILE A 79 -11.96 -4.42 -5.18
N ALA A 80 -12.00 -3.51 -6.17
CA ALA A 80 -11.31 -2.22 -6.06
C ALA A 80 -11.78 -1.40 -4.86
N ILE A 81 -13.09 -1.34 -4.62
CA ILE A 81 -13.66 -0.62 -3.48
C ILE A 81 -13.22 -1.29 -2.16
N PHE A 82 -13.28 -2.62 -2.06
CA PHE A 82 -12.89 -3.33 -0.85
C PHE A 82 -11.39 -3.28 -0.60
N MET A 83 -10.54 -3.27 -1.64
CA MET A 83 -9.11 -2.97 -1.49
C MET A 83 -8.89 -1.59 -0.88
N ILE A 84 -9.56 -0.54 -1.38
CA ILE A 84 -9.46 0.82 -0.83
C ILE A 84 -9.94 0.83 0.62
N LEU A 85 -11.07 0.19 0.95
CA LEU A 85 -11.58 0.07 2.32
C LEU A 85 -10.58 -0.63 3.24
N SER A 86 -9.93 -1.70 2.79
CA SER A 86 -8.91 -2.42 3.57
C SER A 86 -7.62 -1.61 3.75
N GLY A 87 -7.35 -0.65 2.83
CA GLY A 87 -6.25 0.30 2.93
C GLY A 87 -6.46 1.45 3.91
N ILE A 88 -7.66 1.62 4.47
CA ILE A 88 -7.98 2.66 5.47
C ILE A 88 -7.68 2.14 6.88
N ASN A 89 -7.35 3.06 7.79
CA ASN A 89 -7.13 2.74 9.19
C ASN A 89 -8.41 2.15 9.84
N PHE A 90 -8.32 0.90 10.32
CA PHE A 90 -9.45 0.20 10.95
C PHE A 90 -10.01 0.91 12.20
N SER A 91 -9.19 1.68 12.92
CA SER A 91 -9.64 2.48 14.06
C SER A 91 -10.66 3.56 13.67
N LEU A 92 -10.61 4.08 12.45
CA LEU A 92 -11.57 5.05 11.94
C LEU A 92 -12.95 4.42 11.74
N TYR A 93 -13.02 3.16 11.30
CA TYR A 93 -14.29 2.43 11.20
C TYR A 93 -14.95 2.25 12.57
N PHE A 94 -14.16 1.94 13.60
CA PHE A 94 -14.66 1.87 14.96
C PHE A 94 -15.29 3.21 15.41
N MET A 95 -14.67 4.34 15.07
CA MET A 95 -15.24 5.65 15.34
C MET A 95 -16.55 5.90 14.57
N CYS A 96 -16.62 5.43 13.32
CA CYS A 96 -17.85 5.53 12.52
C CYS A 96 -19.00 4.76 13.15
N LEU A 97 -18.76 3.53 13.62
CA LEU A 97 -19.76 2.70 14.30
C LEU A 97 -20.25 3.33 15.61
N LYS A 98 -19.43 4.14 16.29
CA LYS A 98 -19.83 4.94 17.46
C LYS A 98 -20.54 6.24 17.11
N GLY A 99 -21.03 6.42 15.90
CA GLY A 99 -21.76 7.62 15.47
C GLY A 99 -20.88 8.84 15.19
N LYS A 100 -19.55 8.70 15.18
CA LYS A 100 -18.60 9.79 14.92
C LYS A 100 -18.06 9.76 13.48
N GLY A 101 -18.88 9.42 12.50
CA GLY A 101 -18.47 9.26 11.09
C GLY A 101 -17.83 10.51 10.47
N LYS A 102 -18.18 11.72 10.95
CA LYS A 102 -17.53 12.97 10.51
C LYS A 102 -16.00 12.96 10.74
N ARG A 103 -15.51 12.22 11.76
CA ARG A 103 -14.07 12.12 12.04
C ARG A 103 -13.28 11.41 10.93
N LEU A 104 -13.88 10.47 10.22
CA LEU A 104 -13.26 9.82 9.05
C LEU A 104 -12.85 10.87 8.01
N PHE A 105 -13.77 11.75 7.64
CA PHE A 105 -13.53 12.79 6.63
C PHE A 105 -12.68 13.96 7.16
N GLN A 106 -12.46 14.06 8.46
CA GLN A 106 -11.59 15.07 9.08
C GLN A 106 -10.17 14.57 9.29
N ASP A 107 -9.94 13.26 9.18
CA ASP A 107 -8.63 12.66 9.35
C ASP A 107 -7.71 13.05 8.18
N ASP A 108 -6.53 13.55 8.53
CA ASP A 108 -5.56 14.05 7.55
C ASP A 108 -4.96 12.93 6.70
N GLU A 109 -4.71 11.76 7.31
CA GLU A 109 -4.15 10.60 6.60
C GLU A 109 -5.15 10.02 5.60
N PHE A 110 -6.41 9.86 6.02
CA PHE A 110 -7.49 9.43 5.14
C PHE A 110 -7.65 10.36 3.93
N ARG A 111 -7.64 11.67 4.15
CA ARG A 111 -7.72 12.66 3.06
C ARG A 111 -6.53 12.57 2.11
N TRP A 112 -5.34 12.39 2.66
CA TRP A 112 -4.12 12.24 1.87
C TRP A 112 -4.20 10.98 1.00
N PHE A 113 -4.59 9.84 1.59
CA PHE A 113 -4.76 8.56 0.91
C PHE A 113 -5.79 8.67 -0.23
N MET A 114 -7.01 9.15 0.06
CA MET A 114 -8.05 9.29 -0.95
C MET A 114 -7.67 10.26 -2.06
N LYS A 115 -6.97 11.35 -1.72
CA LYS A 115 -6.45 12.31 -2.70
C LYS A 115 -5.41 11.67 -3.62
N SER A 116 -4.47 10.90 -3.08
CA SER A 116 -3.45 10.22 -3.89
C SER A 116 -4.08 9.16 -4.81
N VAL A 117 -4.99 8.33 -4.30
CA VAL A 117 -5.74 7.36 -5.12
C VAL A 117 -6.50 8.07 -6.25
N SER A 118 -7.22 9.16 -5.93
CA SER A 118 -8.01 9.89 -6.94
C SER A 118 -7.14 10.55 -8.01
N ILE A 119 -6.03 11.19 -7.62
CA ILE A 119 -5.12 11.85 -8.57
C ILE A 119 -4.45 10.81 -9.47
N LEU A 120 -3.91 9.73 -8.92
CA LEU A 120 -3.25 8.69 -9.69
C LEU A 120 -4.23 8.02 -10.66
N THR A 121 -5.43 7.68 -10.18
CA THR A 121 -6.49 7.11 -11.04
C THR A 121 -6.84 8.05 -12.18
N LEU A 122 -7.04 9.34 -11.90
CA LEU A 122 -7.39 10.33 -12.94
C LEU A 122 -6.28 10.44 -14.01
N VAL A 123 -5.02 10.59 -13.57
CA VAL A 123 -3.90 10.75 -14.49
C VAL A 123 -3.71 9.50 -15.35
N ILE A 124 -3.79 8.29 -14.77
CA ILE A 124 -3.68 7.05 -15.53
C ILE A 124 -4.89 6.88 -16.47
N THR A 125 -6.11 7.21 -16.03
CA THR A 125 -7.30 7.15 -16.89
C THR A 125 -7.12 8.02 -18.13
N LEU A 126 -6.68 9.27 -17.95
CA LEU A 126 -6.42 10.19 -19.07
C LEU A 126 -5.35 9.62 -20.01
N ALA A 127 -4.29 9.03 -19.47
CA ALA A 127 -3.26 8.41 -20.29
C ALA A 127 -3.82 7.26 -21.13
N LEU A 128 -4.62 6.38 -20.55
CA LEU A 128 -5.21 5.24 -21.23
C LEU A 128 -6.21 5.66 -22.32
N VAL A 129 -6.99 6.71 -22.07
CA VAL A 129 -7.92 7.25 -23.09
C VAL A 129 -7.17 7.87 -24.26
N PHE A 130 -6.18 8.75 -23.98
CA PHE A 130 -5.52 9.51 -25.03
C PHE A 130 -4.42 8.74 -25.77
N GLN A 131 -3.71 7.82 -25.12
CA GLN A 131 -2.60 7.09 -25.72
C GLN A 131 -2.95 5.66 -26.14
N ASN A 132 -3.77 4.95 -25.34
CA ASN A 132 -4.18 3.58 -25.65
C ASN A 132 -5.57 3.49 -26.29
N HIS A 133 -6.25 4.63 -26.49
CA HIS A 133 -7.58 4.69 -27.08
C HIS A 133 -8.64 3.82 -26.41
N TYR A 134 -8.53 3.65 -25.06
CA TYR A 134 -9.54 2.92 -24.30
C TYR A 134 -10.82 3.78 -24.16
N ASP A 135 -11.97 3.11 -24.12
CA ASP A 135 -13.23 3.76 -23.73
C ASP A 135 -13.11 4.31 -22.30
N TRP A 136 -13.77 5.43 -22.04
CA TRP A 136 -13.68 6.14 -20.75
C TRP A 136 -13.99 5.25 -19.55
N GLU A 137 -15.05 4.42 -19.64
CA GLU A 137 -15.41 3.48 -18.54
C GLU A 137 -14.31 2.45 -18.31
N LYS A 138 -13.85 1.82 -19.38
CA LYS A 138 -12.81 0.80 -19.33
C LYS A 138 -11.49 1.38 -18.79
N ALA A 139 -11.10 2.57 -19.26
CA ALA A 139 -9.90 3.25 -18.81
C ALA A 139 -9.97 3.58 -17.31
N PHE A 140 -11.09 4.16 -16.86
CA PHE A 140 -11.28 4.51 -15.44
C PHE A 140 -11.27 3.25 -14.55
N ARG A 141 -11.99 2.22 -14.90
CA ARG A 141 -12.08 0.97 -14.14
C ARG A 141 -10.72 0.30 -14.01
N ARG A 142 -9.99 0.15 -15.11
CA ARG A 142 -8.65 -0.45 -15.12
C ARG A 142 -7.65 0.39 -14.33
N ALA A 143 -7.67 1.72 -14.49
CA ALA A 143 -6.83 2.63 -13.73
C ALA A 143 -7.15 2.57 -12.23
N LEU A 144 -8.41 2.66 -11.84
CA LEU A 144 -8.84 2.57 -10.44
C LEU A 144 -8.40 1.26 -9.80
N PHE A 145 -8.61 0.15 -10.50
CA PHE A 145 -8.24 -1.18 -10.00
C PHE A 145 -6.72 -1.28 -9.77
N GLN A 146 -5.91 -0.89 -10.77
CA GLN A 146 -4.46 -0.99 -10.67
C GLN A 146 -3.86 -0.01 -9.66
N VAL A 147 -4.43 1.18 -9.51
CA VAL A 147 -4.04 2.12 -8.46
C VAL A 147 -4.42 1.58 -7.09
N ALA A 148 -5.65 1.06 -6.93
CA ALA A 148 -6.09 0.48 -5.67
C ALA A 148 -5.19 -0.70 -5.25
N THR A 149 -4.93 -1.64 -6.16
CA THR A 149 -4.11 -2.82 -5.87
C THR A 149 -2.65 -2.45 -5.54
N ALA A 150 -2.06 -1.49 -6.26
CA ALA A 150 -0.70 -1.03 -6.01
C ALA A 150 -0.58 -0.24 -4.70
N HIS A 151 -1.53 0.67 -4.44
CA HIS A 151 -1.49 1.55 -3.28
C HIS A 151 -1.83 0.83 -1.96
N THR A 152 -2.73 -0.16 -2.02
CA THR A 152 -3.06 -0.98 -0.84
C THR A 152 -2.16 -2.18 -0.67
N SER A 153 -1.18 -2.37 -1.57
CA SER A 153 -0.27 -3.52 -1.57
C SER A 153 -1.03 -4.85 -1.64
N CYS A 154 -2.16 -4.89 -2.34
CA CYS A 154 -2.94 -6.11 -2.47
C CYS A 154 -2.32 -7.07 -3.48
N GLY A 155 -2.05 -6.62 -4.72
CA GLY A 155 -1.37 -7.41 -5.74
C GLY A 155 -2.29 -8.10 -6.76
N PHE A 156 -3.61 -7.91 -6.72
CA PHE A 156 -4.50 -8.40 -7.78
C PHE A 156 -4.27 -7.71 -9.12
N ALA A 157 -4.56 -8.41 -10.22
CA ALA A 157 -4.44 -7.91 -11.57
C ALA A 157 -5.72 -8.09 -12.38
N THR A 158 -6.07 -7.07 -13.17
CA THR A 158 -7.17 -7.11 -14.15
C THR A 158 -6.71 -6.80 -15.56
N ASP A 159 -5.50 -6.27 -15.70
CA ASP A 159 -4.92 -5.90 -16.98
C ASP A 159 -3.39 -6.01 -16.93
N ASP A 160 -2.75 -6.18 -18.10
CA ASP A 160 -1.30 -6.12 -18.19
C ASP A 160 -0.85 -4.67 -18.40
N TYR A 161 -0.45 -4.01 -17.32
CA TYR A 161 0.04 -2.64 -17.39
C TYR A 161 1.40 -2.49 -18.09
N ASN A 162 2.07 -3.59 -18.48
CA ASN A 162 3.23 -3.52 -19.35
C ASN A 162 2.88 -2.94 -20.73
N LEU A 163 1.61 -3.09 -21.15
CA LEU A 163 1.08 -2.52 -22.40
C LEU A 163 0.65 -1.06 -22.27
N TRP A 164 0.73 -0.50 -21.07
CA TRP A 164 0.36 0.89 -20.80
C TRP A 164 1.52 1.84 -21.11
N PRO A 165 1.25 3.15 -21.26
CA PRO A 165 2.31 4.12 -21.46
C PRO A 165 3.35 4.07 -20.35
N SER A 166 4.64 4.08 -20.68
CA SER A 166 5.74 3.82 -19.70
C SER A 166 5.75 4.79 -18.52
N PHE A 167 5.28 6.03 -18.68
CA PHE A 167 5.21 6.96 -17.54
C PHE A 167 4.19 6.51 -16.47
N THR A 168 3.15 5.74 -16.84
CA THR A 168 2.18 5.20 -15.88
C THR A 168 2.81 4.16 -14.96
N TRP A 169 3.89 3.49 -15.40
CA TRP A 169 4.66 2.57 -14.57
C TRP A 169 5.29 3.28 -13.37
N MET A 170 5.84 4.49 -13.59
CA MET A 170 6.39 5.30 -12.50
C MET A 170 5.31 5.72 -11.49
N LEU A 171 4.09 6.00 -11.97
CA LEU A 171 2.96 6.30 -11.10
C LEU A 171 2.53 5.09 -10.27
N LEU A 172 2.51 3.89 -10.87
CA LEU A 172 2.24 2.65 -10.15
C LEU A 172 3.35 2.31 -9.15
N ILE A 173 4.63 2.49 -9.50
CA ILE A 173 5.75 2.35 -8.57
C ILE A 173 5.60 3.30 -7.38
N PHE A 174 5.23 4.55 -7.64
CA PHE A 174 4.95 5.50 -6.55
C PHE A 174 3.79 5.04 -5.67
N ALA A 175 2.72 4.48 -6.24
CA ALA A 175 1.61 3.89 -5.50
C ALA A 175 2.08 2.71 -4.63
N MET A 176 2.91 1.80 -5.18
CA MET A 176 3.49 0.65 -4.45
C MET A 176 4.34 1.08 -3.26
N LEU A 177 5.15 2.16 -3.43
CA LEU A 177 5.95 2.72 -2.35
C LEU A 177 5.10 3.37 -1.26
N SER A 178 4.03 4.05 -1.65
CA SER A 178 3.20 4.84 -0.72
C SER A 178 2.52 3.99 0.34
N GLY A 179 2.00 2.83 -0.06
CA GLY A 179 1.22 1.97 0.83
C GLY A 179 -0.10 2.59 1.29
N GLY A 180 -0.89 1.88 2.09
CA GLY A 180 -2.13 2.40 2.68
C GLY A 180 -1.93 3.21 3.95
N CYS A 181 -3.03 3.44 4.68
CA CYS A 181 -3.00 4.15 5.95
C CYS A 181 -2.35 3.33 7.07
N THR A 182 -1.79 4.01 8.05
CA THR A 182 -1.33 3.42 9.31
C THR A 182 -2.50 2.73 10.02
N GLY A 183 -2.31 1.49 10.51
CA GLY A 183 -3.39 0.70 11.10
C GLY A 183 -4.34 0.06 10.08
N SER A 184 -3.92 -0.04 8.80
CA SER A 184 -4.53 -0.88 7.76
C SER A 184 -3.74 -2.18 7.58
N THR A 185 -4.29 -3.11 6.78
CA THR A 185 -3.61 -4.36 6.43
C THR A 185 -2.51 -4.21 5.38
N SER A 186 -2.43 -3.05 4.70
CA SER A 186 -1.49 -2.80 3.59
C SER A 186 -0.02 -2.78 4.02
N GLY A 187 0.87 -3.07 3.08
CA GLY A 187 2.33 -2.90 3.20
C GLY A 187 2.81 -1.48 2.85
N GLY A 188 4.06 -1.37 2.38
CA GLY A 188 4.69 -0.11 1.95
C GLY A 188 5.13 0.80 3.08
N ILE A 189 5.56 2.01 2.72
CA ILE A 189 6.09 3.03 3.65
C ILE A 189 5.02 3.56 4.60
N LYS A 190 3.75 3.45 4.26
CA LYS A 190 2.56 4.02 4.89
C LYS A 190 2.37 5.52 4.62
N ASN A 191 1.13 5.88 4.31
CA ASN A 191 0.77 7.26 3.96
C ASN A 191 1.09 8.29 5.05
N MET A 192 0.98 7.91 6.33
CA MET A 192 1.32 8.79 7.45
C MET A 192 2.78 9.28 7.37
N ARG A 193 3.72 8.36 7.11
CA ARG A 193 5.15 8.72 7.02
C ARG A 193 5.41 9.65 5.84
N LEU A 194 4.83 9.37 4.68
CA LEU A 194 4.95 10.24 3.50
C LEU A 194 4.33 11.63 3.73
N MET A 195 3.19 11.70 4.40
CA MET A 195 2.54 12.96 4.75
C MET A 195 3.40 13.79 5.71
N ILE A 196 3.98 13.15 6.75
CA ILE A 196 4.89 13.82 7.69
C ILE A 196 6.11 14.34 6.94
N LEU A 197 6.72 13.53 6.08
CA LEU A 197 7.87 13.90 5.26
C LEU A 197 7.55 15.11 4.37
N ALA A 198 6.44 15.07 3.63
CA ALA A 198 6.02 16.16 2.75
C ALA A 198 5.76 17.48 3.52
N ARG A 199 5.12 17.37 4.70
CA ARG A 199 4.90 18.55 5.57
C ARG A 199 6.22 19.08 6.13
N ASN A 200 7.15 18.21 6.51
CA ASN A 200 8.46 18.60 6.98
C ASN A 200 9.25 19.31 5.88
N ILE A 201 9.32 18.75 4.67
CA ILE A 201 9.97 19.41 3.51
C ILE A 201 9.39 20.81 3.26
N LYS A 202 8.04 20.92 3.27
CA LYS A 202 7.38 22.23 3.12
C LYS A 202 7.77 23.21 4.22
N ASN A 203 7.95 22.75 5.45
CA ASN A 203 8.36 23.59 6.57
C ASN A 203 9.84 24.00 6.44
N GLU A 204 10.72 23.13 5.91
CA GLU A 204 12.12 23.47 5.65
C GLU A 204 12.24 24.61 4.62
N PHE A 205 11.49 24.56 3.51
CA PHE A 205 11.46 25.69 2.57
C PHE A 205 11.00 27.00 3.25
N LYS A 206 10.00 26.92 4.13
CA LYS A 206 9.55 28.10 4.87
C LYS A 206 10.60 28.61 5.87
N ARG A 207 11.38 27.71 6.51
CA ARG A 207 12.48 28.09 7.41
C ARG A 207 13.62 28.80 6.67
N MET A 208 13.91 28.37 5.43
CA MET A 208 14.90 29.06 4.60
C MET A 208 14.49 30.51 4.33
N LEU A 209 13.18 30.77 4.13
CA LEU A 209 12.67 32.14 3.92
C LEU A 209 12.52 32.92 5.22
N HIS A 210 12.18 32.22 6.32
CA HIS A 210 11.93 32.83 7.63
C HIS A 210 12.67 32.05 8.74
N PRO A 211 14.00 32.25 8.90
CA PRO A 211 14.84 31.43 9.79
C PRO A 211 14.44 31.44 11.27
N ARG A 212 13.74 32.50 11.72
CA ARG A 212 13.28 32.63 13.10
C ARG A 212 11.88 32.08 13.35
N ALA A 213 11.20 31.56 12.31
CA ALA A 213 9.84 31.04 12.44
C ALA A 213 9.83 29.66 13.11
N VAL A 214 8.99 29.50 14.13
CA VAL A 214 8.70 28.20 14.75
C VAL A 214 7.60 27.51 13.93
N LEU A 215 7.96 26.53 13.14
CA LEU A 215 7.08 25.82 12.20
C LEU A 215 6.93 24.35 12.60
N PRO A 216 6.01 24.01 13.52
CA PRO A 216 5.78 22.63 13.90
C PRO A 216 5.07 21.85 12.80
N VAL A 217 5.46 20.61 12.58
CA VAL A 217 4.68 19.65 11.77
C VAL A 217 3.46 19.23 12.58
N ARG A 218 2.27 19.32 11.98
CA ARG A 218 1.01 18.94 12.63
C ARG A 218 0.31 17.86 11.82
N VAL A 219 -0.30 16.91 12.51
CA VAL A 219 -1.19 15.88 11.96
C VAL A 219 -2.43 15.83 12.81
N ASN A 220 -3.61 15.84 12.22
CA ASN A 220 -4.89 15.87 12.93
C ASN A 220 -4.94 16.99 14.00
N ARG A 221 -4.38 18.18 13.69
CA ARG A 221 -4.24 19.35 14.57
C ARG A 221 -3.25 19.14 15.75
N GLN A 222 -2.64 17.96 15.90
CA GLN A 222 -1.64 17.69 16.93
C GLN A 222 -0.22 17.96 16.40
N VAL A 223 0.63 18.51 17.26
CA VAL A 223 2.03 18.76 16.95
C VAL A 223 2.80 17.45 17.06
N ILE A 224 3.54 17.11 16.01
CA ILE A 224 4.42 15.95 15.97
C ILE A 224 5.75 16.30 16.62
N SER A 225 6.23 15.43 17.52
CA SER A 225 7.52 15.66 18.18
C SER A 225 8.69 15.58 17.18
N PRO A 226 9.77 16.37 17.39
CA PRO A 226 10.95 16.30 16.54
C PRO A 226 11.59 14.90 16.48
N SER A 227 11.49 14.11 17.54
CA SER A 227 11.99 12.72 17.58
C SER A 227 11.24 11.80 16.61
N ILE A 228 9.92 11.95 16.48
CA ILE A 228 9.12 11.20 15.51
C ILE A 228 9.50 11.61 14.08
N ILE A 229 9.69 12.91 13.82
CA ILE A 229 10.12 13.40 12.49
C ILE A 229 11.49 12.82 12.13
N ALA A 230 12.45 12.83 13.07
CA ALA A 230 13.76 12.22 12.87
C ALA A 230 13.65 10.73 12.56
N SER A 231 12.85 9.98 13.31
CA SER A 231 12.60 8.55 13.07
C SER A 231 12.00 8.28 11.69
N VAL A 232 11.05 9.11 11.23
CA VAL A 232 10.45 8.99 9.89
C VAL A 232 11.48 9.26 8.80
N ASN A 233 12.32 10.29 8.96
CA ASN A 233 13.39 10.60 8.01
C ASN A 233 14.42 9.45 7.94
N THR A 234 14.85 8.93 9.09
CA THR A 234 15.78 7.79 9.16
C THR A 234 15.18 6.55 8.51
N PHE A 235 13.91 6.26 8.78
CA PHE A 235 13.20 5.14 8.15
C PHE A 235 13.19 5.27 6.63
N PHE A 236 12.88 6.45 6.11
CA PHE A 236 12.81 6.70 4.68
C PHE A 236 14.17 6.52 3.99
N VAL A 237 15.23 7.09 4.56
CA VAL A 237 16.59 6.94 4.05
C VAL A 237 17.01 5.47 4.05
N PHE A 238 16.73 4.77 5.13
CA PHE A 238 17.09 3.36 5.26
C PHE A 238 16.27 2.44 4.34
N TYR A 239 15.00 2.75 4.12
CA TYR A 239 14.14 2.06 3.15
C TYR A 239 14.70 2.19 1.73
N LEU A 240 15.10 3.40 1.32
CA LEU A 240 15.74 3.62 0.02
C LEU A 240 17.10 2.92 -0.08
N PHE A 241 17.87 2.88 0.99
CA PHE A 241 19.13 2.14 1.03
C PHE A 241 18.91 0.64 0.83
N CYS A 242 17.95 0.02 1.54
CA CYS A 242 17.60 -1.39 1.35
C CYS A 242 17.10 -1.66 -0.08
N ALA A 243 16.32 -0.74 -0.66
CA ALA A 243 15.86 -0.85 -2.04
C ALA A 243 17.05 -0.82 -3.01
N LEU A 244 17.99 0.10 -2.83
CA LEU A 244 19.18 0.22 -3.67
C LEU A 244 20.07 -1.03 -3.59
N VAL A 245 20.32 -1.52 -2.39
CA VAL A 245 21.10 -2.75 -2.17
C VAL A 245 20.43 -3.95 -2.83
N GLY A 246 19.13 -4.15 -2.60
CA GLY A 246 18.37 -5.23 -3.21
C GLY A 246 18.38 -5.15 -4.74
N TRP A 247 18.18 -3.95 -5.29
CA TRP A 247 18.24 -3.71 -6.74
C TRP A 247 19.60 -4.07 -7.33
N THR A 248 20.69 -3.62 -6.71
CA THR A 248 22.05 -3.91 -7.14
C THR A 248 22.33 -5.43 -7.10
N LEU A 249 21.88 -6.12 -6.04
CA LEU A 249 22.05 -7.57 -5.92
C LEU A 249 21.28 -8.33 -7.01
N LEU A 250 20.05 -7.94 -7.33
CA LEU A 250 19.30 -8.58 -8.41
C LEU A 250 19.98 -8.40 -9.77
N MET A 251 20.47 -7.20 -10.04
CA MET A 251 21.24 -6.96 -11.29
C MET A 251 22.52 -7.78 -11.33
N PHE A 252 23.20 -7.96 -10.20
CA PHE A 252 24.36 -8.85 -10.12
C PHE A 252 24.01 -10.32 -10.46
N PHE A 253 22.78 -10.76 -10.14
CA PHE A 253 22.27 -12.08 -10.52
C PHE A 253 21.72 -12.15 -11.96
N GLY A 254 21.89 -11.10 -12.77
CA GLY A 254 21.50 -11.08 -14.18
C GLY A 254 20.05 -10.68 -14.45
N VAL A 255 19.34 -10.13 -13.48
CA VAL A 255 17.98 -9.59 -13.70
C VAL A 255 18.08 -8.21 -14.37
N GLY A 256 17.24 -7.95 -15.36
CA GLY A 256 17.20 -6.67 -16.08
C GLY A 256 16.93 -5.48 -15.17
N LEU A 257 17.36 -4.29 -15.61
CA LEU A 257 17.30 -3.04 -14.81
C LEU A 257 15.88 -2.73 -14.31
N THR A 258 14.90 -2.75 -15.21
CA THR A 258 13.50 -2.41 -14.92
C THR A 258 12.85 -3.48 -14.04
N GLU A 259 13.09 -4.73 -14.37
CA GLU A 259 12.60 -5.89 -13.64
C GLU A 259 13.18 -5.92 -12.22
N ALA A 260 14.48 -5.74 -12.06
CA ALA A 260 15.14 -5.71 -10.75
C ALA A 260 14.61 -4.58 -9.87
N MET A 261 14.47 -3.36 -10.40
CA MET A 261 13.94 -2.21 -9.67
C MET A 261 12.50 -2.48 -9.21
N SER A 262 11.64 -2.90 -10.12
CA SER A 262 10.21 -3.07 -9.84
C SER A 262 9.93 -4.24 -8.89
N THR A 263 10.64 -5.37 -9.03
CA THR A 263 10.48 -6.53 -8.13
C THR A 263 10.99 -6.23 -6.73
N VAL A 264 12.08 -5.46 -6.58
CA VAL A 264 12.57 -5.02 -5.26
C VAL A 264 11.57 -4.09 -4.58
N ILE A 265 11.03 -3.09 -5.31
CA ILE A 265 10.03 -2.17 -4.75
C ILE A 265 8.75 -2.91 -4.39
N SER A 266 8.30 -3.80 -5.27
CA SER A 266 7.14 -4.65 -5.01
C SER A 266 7.34 -5.56 -3.80
N SER A 267 8.54 -6.14 -3.62
CA SER A 267 8.86 -6.98 -2.47
C SER A 267 8.92 -6.20 -1.16
N LEU A 268 9.59 -5.05 -1.12
CA LEU A 268 9.61 -4.17 0.05
C LEU A 268 8.23 -3.61 0.39
N GLY A 269 7.42 -3.30 -0.64
CA GLY A 269 6.04 -2.86 -0.48
C GLY A 269 5.06 -3.99 -0.17
N ASN A 270 5.48 -5.25 -0.31
CA ASN A 270 4.63 -6.45 -0.23
C ASN A 270 3.44 -6.39 -1.19
N VAL A 271 3.64 -5.93 -2.41
CA VAL A 271 2.58 -5.77 -3.42
C VAL A 271 2.37 -7.05 -4.24
N GLY A 272 3.46 -7.65 -4.74
CA GLY A 272 3.46 -8.87 -5.54
C GLY A 272 3.92 -8.64 -6.98
N PRO A 273 3.12 -8.05 -7.88
CA PRO A 273 3.53 -7.85 -9.27
C PRO A 273 4.66 -6.83 -9.43
N GLY A 274 5.58 -7.11 -10.39
CA GLY A 274 6.62 -6.19 -10.84
C GLY A 274 6.31 -5.60 -12.22
N LEU A 275 7.35 -5.26 -12.99
CA LEU A 275 7.28 -4.80 -14.37
C LEU A 275 8.02 -5.79 -15.30
N GLY A 276 7.81 -5.64 -16.61
CA GLY A 276 8.47 -6.45 -17.63
C GLY A 276 8.12 -7.92 -17.50
N ALA A 277 9.14 -8.77 -17.52
CA ALA A 277 9.00 -10.23 -17.43
C ALA A 277 8.39 -10.72 -16.09
N PHE A 278 8.30 -9.86 -15.09
CA PHE A 278 7.72 -10.16 -13.75
C PHE A 278 6.47 -9.32 -13.46
N GLY A 279 5.81 -8.86 -14.53
CA GLY A 279 4.55 -8.11 -14.46
C GLY A 279 3.36 -8.96 -14.02
N PRO A 280 2.16 -8.37 -14.02
CA PRO A 280 0.95 -8.99 -13.47
C PRO A 280 0.48 -10.24 -14.21
N ALA A 281 0.87 -10.40 -15.47
CA ALA A 281 0.55 -11.58 -16.30
C ALA A 281 1.57 -12.72 -16.16
N PHE A 282 2.67 -12.51 -15.45
CA PHE A 282 3.81 -13.42 -15.41
C PHE A 282 4.11 -13.94 -14.01
N SER A 283 4.86 -15.05 -13.95
CA SER A 283 5.30 -15.66 -12.68
C SER A 283 6.77 -15.33 -12.39
N TRP A 284 7.10 -15.17 -11.11
CA TRP A 284 8.48 -15.01 -10.64
C TRP A 284 9.28 -16.32 -10.61
N ALA A 285 8.70 -17.44 -11.08
CA ALA A 285 9.35 -18.73 -11.10
C ALA A 285 10.67 -18.73 -11.90
N ALA A 286 10.74 -17.90 -12.96
CA ALA A 286 11.92 -17.76 -13.82
C ALA A 286 13.10 -16.99 -13.19
N LEU A 287 12.91 -16.37 -12.01
CA LEU A 287 14.00 -15.69 -11.31
C LEU A 287 15.08 -16.69 -10.87
N PRO A 288 16.37 -16.28 -10.87
CA PRO A 288 17.45 -17.05 -10.24
C PRO A 288 17.14 -17.31 -8.75
N ASP A 289 17.50 -18.49 -8.24
CA ASP A 289 17.19 -18.86 -6.86
C ASP A 289 17.81 -17.91 -5.82
N ALA A 290 19.03 -17.43 -6.08
CA ALA A 290 19.65 -16.41 -5.22
C ALA A 290 18.84 -15.11 -5.18
N ALA A 291 18.27 -14.66 -6.31
CA ALA A 291 17.40 -13.50 -6.36
C ALA A 291 16.11 -13.73 -5.56
N LYS A 292 15.52 -14.93 -5.62
CA LYS A 292 14.32 -15.29 -4.81
C LYS A 292 14.59 -15.17 -3.32
N TRP A 293 15.76 -15.60 -2.83
CA TRP A 293 16.15 -15.46 -1.41
C TRP A 293 16.29 -13.99 -1.00
N VAL A 294 16.92 -13.16 -1.83
CA VAL A 294 17.02 -11.71 -1.57
C VAL A 294 15.64 -11.08 -1.50
N LEU A 295 14.76 -11.37 -2.47
CA LEU A 295 13.40 -10.84 -2.48
C LEU A 295 12.57 -11.31 -1.27
N SER A 296 12.70 -12.59 -0.89
CA SER A 296 12.03 -13.13 0.31
C SER A 296 12.45 -12.39 1.59
N PHE A 297 13.75 -12.08 1.70
CA PHE A 297 14.26 -11.29 2.82
C PHE A 297 13.73 -9.84 2.80
N LEU A 298 13.65 -9.22 1.62
CA LEU A 298 13.07 -7.89 1.46
C LEU A 298 11.58 -7.86 1.80
N MET A 299 10.81 -8.90 1.41
CA MET A 299 9.40 -9.05 1.81
C MET A 299 9.25 -9.14 3.33
N LEU A 300 10.11 -9.91 4.00
CA LEU A 300 10.13 -10.02 5.46
C LEU A 300 10.39 -8.66 6.12
N ILE A 301 11.41 -7.94 5.67
CA ILE A 301 11.76 -6.59 6.15
C ILE A 301 10.60 -5.63 5.93
N GLY A 302 10.00 -5.65 4.75
CA GLY A 302 8.87 -4.78 4.41
C GLY A 302 7.64 -5.04 5.29
N ARG A 303 7.36 -6.30 5.63
CA ARG A 303 6.17 -6.68 6.41
C ARG A 303 6.30 -6.48 7.90
N LEU A 304 7.45 -6.86 8.48
CA LEU A 304 7.70 -6.79 9.92
C LEU A 304 8.20 -5.43 10.39
N GLU A 305 8.23 -4.45 9.51
CA GLU A 305 8.88 -3.15 9.67
C GLU A 305 10.42 -3.23 9.75
N LEU A 306 11.04 -2.35 8.99
CA LEU A 306 12.47 -2.32 8.72
C LEU A 306 13.33 -2.37 10.01
N PHE A 307 13.00 -1.51 10.99
CA PHE A 307 13.78 -1.42 12.22
C PHE A 307 13.65 -2.64 13.10
N ALA A 308 12.47 -3.27 13.16
CA ALA A 308 12.25 -4.44 14.01
C ALA A 308 13.11 -5.64 13.58
N VAL A 309 13.22 -5.86 12.26
CA VAL A 309 14.04 -6.94 11.71
C VAL A 309 15.53 -6.64 11.85
N LEU A 310 15.94 -5.41 11.51
CA LEU A 310 17.37 -5.07 11.50
C LEU A 310 17.96 -4.93 12.90
N LEU A 311 17.13 -4.63 13.89
CA LEU A 311 17.57 -4.59 15.31
C LEU A 311 18.09 -5.96 15.78
N LEU A 312 17.61 -7.07 15.19
CA LEU A 312 18.10 -8.42 15.49
C LEU A 312 19.56 -8.62 15.06
N PHE A 313 20.06 -7.86 14.09
CA PHE A 313 21.43 -7.90 13.59
C PHE A 313 22.36 -6.90 14.29
N TYR A 314 21.82 -6.07 15.18
CA TYR A 314 22.61 -5.11 15.95
C TYR A 314 23.14 -5.74 17.22
N SER A 315 24.48 -5.77 17.42
CA SER A 315 25.13 -6.42 18.56
C SER A 315 24.60 -5.93 19.90
N GLY A 316 24.39 -4.63 20.07
CA GLY A 316 23.85 -4.04 21.29
C GLY A 316 22.43 -4.49 21.69
N PHE A 317 21.69 -5.18 20.79
CA PHE A 317 20.40 -5.81 21.15
C PHE A 317 20.60 -7.05 22.04
N TRP A 318 21.72 -7.76 21.87
CA TRP A 318 22.03 -9.00 22.55
C TRP A 318 22.90 -8.83 23.82
N GLU A 319 23.40 -7.61 24.04
CA GLU A 319 24.27 -7.25 25.18
C GLU A 319 23.49 -6.83 26.44
N ARG A 320 22.19 -7.18 26.55
CA ARG A 320 21.34 -6.87 27.71
C ARG A 320 21.24 -8.06 28.66
#